data_c586e1407737a4153eae143d1bafb187
#
_entry.id   c586e1407737a4153eae143d1bafb187
#
_cell.length_a   1.000
_cell.length_b   1.000
_cell.length_c   1.000
_cell.angle_alpha   90.00
_cell.angle_beta   90.00
_cell.angle_gamma   90.00
#
_symmetry.space_group_name_H-M   'P 1'
#
loop_
_entity.id
_entity.type
_entity.pdbx_description
1 polymer ?
#
loop_
_entity_poly.entity_id
_entity_poly.type
_entity_poly.pdbx_seq_one_letter_code
_entity_poly.pdbx_strand_id
1 'polypeptide(L)'
;MEAILSRVQKPARYVGGEWGSVMKDKKNIDLRFAFCFPDTYEVAMSHLGSRILYGLLNDQKGIWCERVCAPWIDMEAEMREAGLPLYGLESGDPLSDFDIIAFTLQYELSFSNILNMLDLGGIPVLAKDRTELKHIVACGGPCAYNPEPLADFVDLFMIGDGEEIMLEFTDLYRKAKREGWSKQEFLIAAAQIEGMYVPSLYEVKYHEDGTIESVTPTHSAPALVQKRIVKDLDTMYYPESFVVPSTDIVFDRAMIELFRGCPRGCRFCQAGHTYRPLRTKSKEVLLKQAQAVLKNSGYEEISLSSLSTSDYGELSGLTECMLDYCEPRHISLSLPSLRADSFSAELMERVQKTRKSGLTFACEAGTQRLRDVINKNIREEDVLHACEIAFQGGWNNVKLYFMMGLPTETYEDLDGISDICKKVAYCWRENTPNRARGVRITASASCFVPKPQTPFQWDAQDTLEQFREKQAHLKVVMKTKNVTYNWHDAETSVLEGVIARGDRRQGKAILLAWQRGCKMDGWDQCFDFDKWMQAFRDCGLDPAFYASRQRPMDEVFPWDHIGCGTRKEHLKREWERSREAAITPDCMHQCAGCGASALLKGGKCRV
;
A
#
# COMPACT_ATOMS: atom_id res chain seq x y z
N MET A 1 4.73 -5.54 -32.85
CA MET A 1 4.08 -6.14 -31.67
C MET A 1 4.06 -7.66 -31.72
N GLU A 2 3.38 -8.33 -32.63
CA GLU A 2 3.27 -9.81 -32.65
C GLU A 2 4.60 -10.56 -32.62
N ALA A 3 5.60 -10.08 -33.37
CA ALA A 3 6.94 -10.69 -33.37
C ALA A 3 7.67 -10.56 -32.00
N ILE A 4 7.39 -9.52 -31.23
CA ILE A 4 7.92 -9.32 -29.88
C ILE A 4 7.19 -10.25 -28.90
N LEU A 5 5.86 -10.30 -28.95
CA LEU A 5 5.04 -11.12 -28.05
C LEU A 5 5.40 -12.60 -28.07
N SER A 6 5.90 -13.11 -29.20
CA SER A 6 6.35 -14.50 -29.30
C SER A 6 7.67 -14.81 -28.58
N ARG A 7 8.41 -13.77 -28.13
CA ARG A 7 9.73 -13.89 -27.49
C ARG A 7 9.72 -13.57 -26.00
N VAL A 8 8.59 -13.09 -25.46
CA VAL A 8 8.48 -12.64 -24.07
C VAL A 8 7.66 -13.62 -23.23
N GLN A 9 7.89 -13.59 -21.93
CA GLN A 9 7.09 -14.33 -20.96
C GLN A 9 5.71 -13.70 -20.81
N LYS A 10 4.68 -14.54 -20.71
CA LYS A 10 3.31 -14.10 -20.47
C LYS A 10 2.85 -12.96 -21.40
N PRO A 11 2.81 -13.15 -22.71
CA PRO A 11 2.46 -12.09 -23.67
C PRO A 11 1.09 -11.47 -23.42
N ALA A 12 0.16 -12.18 -22.75
CA ALA A 12 -1.15 -11.67 -22.36
C ALA A 12 -1.10 -10.41 -21.48
N ARG A 13 0.03 -10.12 -20.82
CA ARG A 13 0.25 -8.88 -20.05
C ARG A 13 0.16 -7.60 -20.91
N TYR A 14 0.40 -7.72 -22.22
CA TYR A 14 0.74 -6.61 -23.11
C TYR A 14 -0.25 -6.38 -24.25
N VAL A 15 -1.30 -7.18 -24.33
CA VAL A 15 -2.21 -7.16 -25.50
C VAL A 15 -3.49 -6.36 -25.30
N GLY A 16 -3.89 -6.07 -24.05
CA GLY A 16 -5.17 -5.42 -23.77
C GLY A 16 -6.38 -6.25 -24.22
N GLY A 17 -7.52 -5.57 -24.47
CA GLY A 17 -8.73 -6.20 -24.99
C GLY A 17 -9.50 -7.08 -24.00
N GLU A 18 -9.23 -6.92 -22.69
CA GLU A 18 -9.90 -7.68 -21.64
C GLU A 18 -11.39 -7.31 -21.54
N TRP A 19 -12.18 -8.28 -21.06
CA TRP A 19 -13.60 -8.04 -20.78
C TRP A 19 -13.77 -6.86 -19.80
N GLY A 20 -14.63 -5.92 -20.17
CA GLY A 20 -14.88 -4.72 -19.36
C GLY A 20 -13.87 -3.59 -19.55
N SER A 21 -12.84 -3.73 -20.40
CA SER A 21 -11.99 -2.60 -20.79
C SER A 21 -12.78 -1.57 -21.59
N VAL A 22 -12.52 -0.27 -21.32
CA VAL A 22 -13.31 0.83 -21.90
C VAL A 22 -12.62 1.38 -23.14
N MET A 23 -13.24 1.18 -24.30
CA MET A 23 -12.80 1.76 -25.57
C MET A 23 -13.62 2.99 -25.91
N LYS A 24 -12.97 4.10 -26.26
CA LYS A 24 -13.64 5.36 -26.64
C LYS A 24 -13.17 5.86 -28.02
N ASP A 25 -14.04 6.60 -28.71
CA ASP A 25 -13.67 7.29 -29.94
C ASP A 25 -12.87 8.57 -29.60
N LYS A 26 -11.60 8.63 -30.05
CA LYS A 26 -10.69 9.74 -29.83
C LYS A 26 -11.25 11.11 -30.22
N LYS A 27 -12.16 11.17 -31.20
CA LYS A 27 -12.81 12.41 -31.66
C LYS A 27 -13.68 13.07 -30.60
N ASN A 28 -14.11 12.29 -29.59
CA ASN A 28 -14.96 12.74 -28.50
C ASN A 28 -14.20 12.97 -27.19
N ILE A 29 -12.85 12.90 -27.24
CA ILE A 29 -11.97 12.96 -26.06
C ILE A 29 -11.21 14.28 -26.08
N ASP A 30 -11.31 15.01 -24.98
CA ASP A 30 -10.56 16.24 -24.74
C ASP A 30 -9.42 16.05 -23.71
N LEU A 31 -9.44 14.93 -22.95
CA LEU A 31 -8.41 14.56 -21.99
C LEU A 31 -8.05 13.06 -22.12
N ARG A 32 -6.79 12.79 -22.44
CA ARG A 32 -6.19 11.45 -22.41
C ARG A 32 -5.47 11.26 -21.08
N PHE A 33 -5.89 10.27 -20.32
CA PHE A 33 -5.36 9.98 -18.98
C PHE A 33 -4.70 8.60 -18.95
N ALA A 34 -3.40 8.52 -18.66
CA ALA A 34 -2.69 7.26 -18.43
C ALA A 34 -2.67 6.95 -16.94
N PHE A 35 -3.38 5.89 -16.54
CA PHE A 35 -3.30 5.36 -15.17
C PHE A 35 -2.19 4.32 -15.11
N CYS A 36 -1.02 4.75 -14.61
CA CYS A 36 0.20 3.98 -14.60
C CYS A 36 0.36 3.22 -13.28
N PHE A 37 0.69 1.94 -13.37
CA PHE A 37 1.07 1.14 -12.21
C PHE A 37 2.55 0.74 -12.36
N PRO A 38 3.43 1.15 -11.43
CA PRO A 38 4.87 0.95 -11.56
C PRO A 38 5.32 -0.46 -11.13
N ASP A 39 4.57 -1.48 -11.56
CA ASP A 39 4.84 -2.90 -11.39
C ASP A 39 4.16 -3.69 -12.52
N THR A 40 4.31 -5.01 -12.51
CA THR A 40 3.76 -5.91 -13.51
C THR A 40 2.24 -5.88 -13.59
N TYR A 41 1.71 -6.33 -14.71
CA TYR A 41 0.27 -6.43 -14.96
C TYR A 41 -0.49 -7.18 -13.85
N GLU A 42 0.06 -8.30 -13.35
CA GLU A 42 -0.60 -9.12 -12.32
C GLU A 42 -0.77 -8.38 -10.99
N VAL A 43 0.20 -7.54 -10.63
CA VAL A 43 0.11 -6.69 -9.43
C VAL A 43 -0.86 -5.54 -9.67
N ALA A 44 -0.75 -4.87 -10.83
CA ALA A 44 -1.60 -3.75 -11.22
C ALA A 44 -3.09 -4.13 -11.25
N MET A 45 -3.42 -5.25 -11.90
CA MET A 45 -4.79 -5.74 -12.04
C MET A 45 -5.38 -6.27 -10.72
N SER A 46 -4.55 -6.53 -9.73
CA SER A 46 -4.98 -6.93 -8.38
C SER A 46 -5.32 -5.75 -7.47
N HIS A 47 -5.02 -4.51 -7.87
CA HIS A 47 -5.18 -3.32 -7.05
C HIS A 47 -6.57 -2.71 -7.17
N LEU A 48 -7.38 -2.78 -6.11
CA LEU A 48 -8.78 -2.30 -6.09
C LEU A 48 -8.89 -0.80 -6.37
N GLY A 49 -8.01 0.03 -5.79
CA GLY A 49 -8.03 1.48 -5.99
C GLY A 49 -7.89 1.88 -7.45
N SER A 50 -7.01 1.19 -8.21
CA SER A 50 -6.85 1.42 -9.65
C SER A 50 -8.11 1.09 -10.42
N ARG A 51 -8.81 0.00 -10.06
CA ARG A 51 -10.07 -0.41 -10.70
C ARG A 51 -11.19 0.62 -10.46
N ILE A 52 -11.26 1.17 -9.24
CA ILE A 52 -12.25 2.21 -8.88
C ILE A 52 -11.99 3.49 -9.67
N LEU A 53 -10.74 4.00 -9.66
CA LEU A 53 -10.39 5.25 -10.31
C LEU A 53 -10.44 5.15 -11.85
N TYR A 54 -10.09 4.00 -12.42
CA TYR A 54 -10.25 3.73 -13.85
C TYR A 54 -11.72 3.82 -14.27
N GLY A 55 -12.63 3.19 -13.52
CA GLY A 55 -14.06 3.29 -13.77
C GLY A 55 -14.58 4.72 -13.62
N LEU A 56 -14.23 5.38 -12.51
CA LEU A 56 -14.63 6.76 -12.22
C LEU A 56 -14.30 7.73 -13.36
N LEU A 57 -13.06 7.67 -13.85
CA LEU A 57 -12.61 8.55 -14.93
C LEU A 57 -13.26 8.19 -16.27
N ASN A 58 -13.44 6.91 -16.54
CA ASN A 58 -14.07 6.47 -17.77
C ASN A 58 -15.58 6.76 -17.83
N ASP A 59 -16.25 6.92 -16.71
CA ASP A 59 -17.64 7.39 -16.66
C ASP A 59 -17.78 8.87 -16.93
N GLN A 60 -16.66 9.63 -16.92
CA GLN A 60 -16.69 11.06 -17.27
C GLN A 60 -16.72 11.27 -18.79
N LYS A 61 -17.60 12.15 -19.25
CA LYS A 61 -17.66 12.55 -20.65
C LYS A 61 -16.39 13.33 -21.05
N GLY A 62 -15.80 12.93 -22.18
CA GLY A 62 -14.61 13.62 -22.71
C GLY A 62 -13.29 13.15 -22.11
N ILE A 63 -13.29 12.29 -21.09
CA ILE A 63 -12.09 11.71 -20.51
C ILE A 63 -11.96 10.27 -20.99
N TRP A 64 -10.76 9.88 -21.41
CA TRP A 64 -10.42 8.47 -21.64
C TRP A 64 -9.22 8.10 -20.78
N CYS A 65 -9.47 7.25 -19.77
CA CYS A 65 -8.46 6.70 -18.89
C CYS A 65 -8.04 5.32 -19.40
N GLU A 66 -6.75 5.14 -19.60
CA GLU A 66 -6.15 3.91 -20.08
C GLU A 66 -5.13 3.38 -19.07
N ARG A 67 -5.02 2.05 -19.00
CA ARG A 67 -4.09 1.38 -18.09
C ARG A 67 -2.70 1.25 -18.73
N VAL A 68 -1.68 1.53 -17.92
CA VAL A 68 -0.27 1.37 -18.32
C VAL A 68 0.46 0.64 -17.19
N CYS A 69 1.02 -0.53 -17.47
CA CYS A 69 1.79 -1.30 -16.50
C CYS A 69 3.29 -1.26 -16.83
N ALA A 70 4.15 -1.39 -15.83
CA ALA A 70 5.57 -1.55 -16.08
C ALA A 70 5.81 -2.88 -16.82
N PRO A 71 6.52 -2.87 -17.96
CA PRO A 71 6.85 -4.11 -18.65
C PRO A 71 7.89 -4.90 -17.84
N TRP A 72 7.80 -6.23 -17.90
CA TRP A 72 8.83 -7.09 -17.36
C TRP A 72 10.13 -6.93 -18.13
N ILE A 73 11.25 -7.32 -17.54
CA ILE A 73 12.61 -7.08 -18.07
C ILE A 73 12.83 -7.59 -19.49
N ASP A 74 12.22 -8.72 -19.87
CA ASP A 74 12.32 -9.27 -21.23
C ASP A 74 11.52 -8.43 -22.24
N MET A 75 10.30 -8.03 -21.92
CA MET A 75 9.48 -7.17 -22.77
C MET A 75 10.10 -5.78 -22.91
N GLU A 76 10.66 -5.23 -21.85
CA GLU A 76 11.37 -3.94 -21.92
C GLU A 76 12.57 -4.01 -22.88
N ALA A 77 13.37 -5.08 -22.79
CA ALA A 77 14.51 -5.28 -23.67
C ALA A 77 14.09 -5.31 -25.15
N GLU A 78 13.05 -6.07 -25.46
CA GLU A 78 12.47 -6.15 -26.82
C GLU A 78 11.89 -4.80 -27.30
N MET A 79 11.22 -4.06 -26.40
CA MET A 79 10.69 -2.73 -26.72
C MET A 79 11.82 -1.75 -27.06
N ARG A 80 12.89 -1.74 -26.27
CA ARG A 80 14.07 -0.87 -26.52
C ARG A 80 14.77 -1.24 -27.83
N GLU A 81 14.96 -2.53 -28.11
CA GLU A 81 15.58 -3.00 -29.36
C GLU A 81 14.74 -2.61 -30.58
N ALA A 82 13.41 -2.74 -30.48
CA ALA A 82 12.49 -2.42 -31.58
C ALA A 82 12.15 -0.91 -31.68
N GLY A 83 12.59 -0.07 -30.75
CA GLY A 83 12.21 1.34 -30.67
C GLY A 83 10.69 1.52 -30.38
N LEU A 84 10.07 0.56 -29.71
CA LEU A 84 8.65 0.60 -29.35
C LEU A 84 8.48 1.34 -28.00
N PRO A 85 7.78 2.48 -27.96
CA PRO A 85 7.54 3.18 -26.71
C PRO A 85 6.53 2.45 -25.82
N LEU A 86 6.51 2.76 -24.52
CA LEU A 86 5.48 2.34 -23.59
C LEU A 86 4.11 2.91 -24.00
N TYR A 87 3.06 2.14 -23.86
CA TYR A 87 1.74 2.44 -24.43
C TYR A 87 0.59 2.09 -23.50
N GLY A 88 -0.60 2.68 -23.76
CA GLY A 88 -1.86 2.34 -23.11
C GLY A 88 -2.40 1.00 -23.58
N LEU A 89 -2.87 0.16 -22.64
CA LEU A 89 -3.38 -1.19 -22.96
C LEU A 89 -4.66 -1.16 -23.79
N GLU A 90 -5.47 -0.12 -23.66
CA GLU A 90 -6.74 0.01 -24.39
C GLU A 90 -6.50 0.37 -25.86
N SER A 91 -5.79 1.46 -26.12
CA SER A 91 -5.59 1.97 -27.49
C SER A 91 -4.36 1.44 -28.21
N GLY A 92 -3.34 1.02 -27.45
CA GLY A 92 -2.01 0.76 -27.99
C GLY A 92 -1.23 2.04 -28.34
N ASP A 93 -1.73 3.22 -28.00
CA ASP A 93 -1.06 4.49 -28.29
C ASP A 93 0.13 4.72 -27.33
N PRO A 94 1.19 5.36 -27.81
CA PRO A 94 2.36 5.66 -26.99
C PRO A 94 2.02 6.60 -25.83
N LEU A 95 2.73 6.45 -24.70
CA LEU A 95 2.51 7.25 -23.49
C LEU A 95 2.66 8.77 -23.77
N SER A 96 3.45 9.14 -24.78
CA SER A 96 3.60 10.53 -25.24
C SER A 96 2.32 11.17 -25.83
N ASP A 97 1.30 10.38 -26.12
CA ASP A 97 0.00 10.90 -26.61
C ASP A 97 -0.95 11.30 -25.48
N PHE A 98 -0.59 11.01 -24.23
CA PHE A 98 -1.43 11.31 -23.07
C PHE A 98 -1.15 12.70 -22.49
N ASP A 99 -2.20 13.34 -21.99
CA ASP A 99 -2.13 14.64 -21.33
C ASP A 99 -1.62 14.52 -19.90
N ILE A 100 -2.12 13.52 -19.16
CA ILE A 100 -1.81 13.24 -17.77
C ILE A 100 -1.28 11.81 -17.64
N ILE A 101 -0.19 11.67 -16.88
CA ILE A 101 0.48 10.41 -16.59
C ILE A 101 0.47 10.24 -15.08
N ALA A 102 -0.45 9.44 -14.54
CA ALA A 102 -0.66 9.31 -13.12
C ALA A 102 -0.22 7.95 -12.59
N PHE A 103 0.65 7.95 -11.58
CA PHE A 103 1.15 6.74 -10.93
C PHE A 103 0.52 6.53 -9.56
N THR A 104 0.27 5.26 -9.20
CA THR A 104 -0.09 4.89 -7.84
C THR A 104 1.13 4.35 -7.10
N LEU A 105 1.48 4.99 -5.98
CA LEU A 105 2.67 4.69 -5.17
C LEU A 105 2.30 3.72 -4.06
N GLN A 106 2.45 2.41 -4.30
CA GLN A 106 2.09 1.38 -3.34
C GLN A 106 3.27 0.89 -2.50
N TYR A 107 4.49 1.03 -3.02
CA TYR A 107 5.71 0.54 -2.40
C TYR A 107 6.92 1.37 -2.85
N GLU A 108 7.81 1.73 -1.93
CA GLU A 108 8.95 2.62 -2.19
C GLU A 108 9.95 2.03 -3.20
N LEU A 109 10.12 0.69 -3.20
CA LEU A 109 11.03 0.03 -4.15
C LEU A 109 10.51 0.00 -5.60
N SER A 110 9.34 0.58 -5.85
CA SER A 110 8.85 0.82 -7.22
C SER A 110 9.22 2.19 -7.78
N PHE A 111 9.94 3.04 -7.03
CA PHE A 111 10.24 4.40 -7.46
C PHE A 111 11.14 4.46 -8.70
N SER A 112 12.13 3.56 -8.81
CA SER A 112 12.95 3.39 -10.02
C SER A 112 12.13 3.02 -11.26
N ASN A 113 11.04 2.25 -11.08
CA ASN A 113 10.15 1.87 -12.18
C ASN A 113 9.40 3.06 -12.78
N ILE A 114 9.09 4.10 -11.97
CA ILE A 114 8.45 5.32 -12.44
C ILE A 114 9.35 6.02 -13.46
N LEU A 115 10.64 6.18 -13.12
CA LEU A 115 11.63 6.77 -14.02
C LEU A 115 11.77 5.95 -15.30
N ASN A 116 11.82 4.63 -15.16
CA ASN A 116 11.92 3.70 -16.27
C ASN A 116 10.72 3.75 -17.20
N MET A 117 9.50 3.85 -16.65
CA MET A 117 8.27 3.97 -17.43
C MET A 117 8.18 5.31 -18.17
N LEU A 118 8.60 6.41 -17.53
CA LEU A 118 8.69 7.73 -18.18
C LEU A 118 9.67 7.70 -19.35
N ASP A 119 10.89 7.20 -19.14
CA ASP A 119 11.91 7.08 -20.17
C ASP A 119 11.45 6.21 -21.35
N LEU A 120 10.93 5.02 -21.05
CA LEU A 120 10.40 4.10 -22.06
C LEU A 120 9.21 4.67 -22.83
N GLY A 121 8.43 5.55 -22.17
CA GLY A 121 7.32 6.29 -22.78
C GLY A 121 7.72 7.52 -23.57
N GLY A 122 9.02 7.86 -23.61
CA GLY A 122 9.53 9.06 -24.28
C GLY A 122 9.18 10.37 -23.55
N ILE A 123 8.93 10.30 -22.23
CA ILE A 123 8.59 11.45 -21.38
C ILE A 123 9.85 11.90 -20.64
N PRO A 124 10.18 13.21 -20.64
CA PRO A 124 11.31 13.70 -19.85
C PRO A 124 11.17 13.32 -18.37
N VAL A 125 12.18 12.63 -17.83
CA VAL A 125 12.13 12.06 -16.46
C VAL A 125 12.04 13.16 -15.40
N LEU A 126 12.82 14.24 -15.55
CA LEU A 126 12.80 15.35 -14.60
C LEU A 126 11.61 16.29 -14.85
N ALA A 127 10.90 16.66 -13.80
CA ALA A 127 9.75 17.56 -13.86
C ALA A 127 10.07 18.93 -14.46
N LYS A 128 11.29 19.44 -14.19
CA LYS A 128 11.79 20.73 -14.72
C LYS A 128 11.96 20.75 -16.25
N ASP A 129 12.15 19.58 -16.87
CA ASP A 129 12.35 19.46 -18.31
C ASP A 129 11.03 19.34 -19.08
N ARG A 130 9.91 19.16 -18.38
CA ARG A 130 8.54 19.20 -18.91
C ARG A 130 7.98 20.61 -18.71
N THR A 131 8.13 21.49 -19.68
CA THR A 131 7.80 22.92 -19.55
C THR A 131 6.38 23.27 -20.01
N GLU A 132 5.77 22.44 -20.84
CA GLU A 132 4.45 22.66 -21.41
C GLU A 132 3.34 22.07 -20.54
N LEU A 133 2.10 22.56 -20.73
CA LEU A 133 0.89 21.96 -20.13
C LEU A 133 0.51 20.67 -20.87
N LYS A 134 1.42 19.73 -20.89
CA LYS A 134 1.29 18.38 -21.43
C LYS A 134 2.18 17.45 -20.62
N HIS A 135 1.84 16.14 -20.59
CA HIS A 135 2.58 15.16 -19.81
C HIS A 135 2.71 15.55 -18.32
N ILE A 136 1.60 15.99 -17.72
CA ILE A 136 1.58 16.24 -16.28
C ILE A 136 1.75 14.92 -15.55
N VAL A 137 2.86 14.77 -14.84
CA VAL A 137 3.14 13.58 -14.04
C VAL A 137 2.56 13.77 -12.64
N ALA A 138 1.56 12.96 -12.31
CA ALA A 138 0.87 12.98 -11.03
C ALA A 138 1.12 11.67 -10.26
N CYS A 139 1.17 11.73 -8.93
CA CYS A 139 1.28 10.54 -8.09
C CYS A 139 0.26 10.58 -6.95
N GLY A 140 -0.15 9.39 -6.50
CA GLY A 140 -1.00 9.21 -5.31
C GLY A 140 -0.73 7.86 -4.66
N GLY A 141 -1.44 7.54 -3.59
CA GLY A 141 -1.27 6.26 -2.89
C GLY A 141 -0.54 6.38 -1.55
N PRO A 142 -0.33 5.26 -0.83
CA PRO A 142 0.19 5.29 0.53
C PRO A 142 1.61 5.87 0.67
N CYS A 143 2.50 5.70 -0.31
CA CYS A 143 3.84 6.27 -0.23
C CYS A 143 3.87 7.79 -0.50
N ALA A 144 2.77 8.38 -1.02
CA ALA A 144 2.65 9.83 -1.21
C ALA A 144 2.63 10.62 0.11
N TYR A 145 2.51 9.97 1.26
CA TYR A 145 2.65 10.61 2.57
C TYR A 145 4.10 10.99 2.93
N ASN A 146 5.08 10.56 2.15
CA ASN A 146 6.40 11.17 2.02
C ASN A 146 6.74 11.34 0.55
N PRO A 147 6.37 12.45 -0.09
CA PRO A 147 6.55 12.67 -1.53
C PRO A 147 7.96 13.10 -1.92
N GLU A 148 8.78 13.51 -0.93
CA GLU A 148 10.04 14.21 -1.14
C GLU A 148 11.09 13.44 -1.96
N PRO A 149 11.25 12.10 -1.82
CA PRO A 149 12.21 11.38 -2.66
C PRO A 149 11.92 11.43 -4.17
N LEU A 150 10.66 11.68 -4.54
CA LEU A 150 10.22 11.80 -5.94
C LEU A 150 9.96 13.25 -6.39
N ALA A 151 10.25 14.25 -5.56
CA ALA A 151 9.92 15.66 -5.82
C ALA A 151 10.53 16.20 -7.14
N ASP A 152 11.68 15.71 -7.57
CA ASP A 152 12.34 16.15 -8.82
C ASP A 152 11.71 15.54 -10.08
N PHE A 153 10.89 14.47 -9.94
CA PHE A 153 10.34 13.70 -11.07
C PHE A 153 8.85 13.92 -11.28
N VAL A 154 8.13 14.34 -10.25
CA VAL A 154 6.67 14.40 -10.20
C VAL A 154 6.21 15.85 -10.14
N ASP A 155 5.22 16.22 -10.93
CA ASP A 155 4.69 17.59 -10.97
C ASP A 155 3.77 17.87 -9.78
N LEU A 156 2.98 16.87 -9.36
CA LEU A 156 2.09 16.99 -8.21
C LEU A 156 1.74 15.62 -7.58
N PHE A 157 1.38 15.67 -6.29
CA PHE A 157 0.93 14.50 -5.54
C PHE A 157 -0.49 14.73 -5.00
N MET A 158 -1.30 13.66 -5.07
CA MET A 158 -2.64 13.61 -4.49
C MET A 158 -2.57 12.85 -3.15
N ILE A 159 -2.86 13.56 -2.06
CA ILE A 159 -2.78 13.03 -0.70
C ILE A 159 -4.17 12.70 -0.19
N GLY A 160 -4.43 11.43 0.06
CA GLY A 160 -5.70 10.93 0.58
C GLY A 160 -6.53 10.11 -0.40
N ASP A 161 -7.85 10.22 -0.30
CA ASP A 161 -8.80 9.49 -1.15
C ASP A 161 -8.89 10.13 -2.54
N GLY A 162 -8.80 9.31 -3.59
CA GLY A 162 -8.66 9.79 -4.96
C GLY A 162 -9.95 10.21 -5.66
N GLU A 163 -11.12 9.76 -5.20
CA GLU A 163 -12.36 9.83 -5.98
C GLU A 163 -12.81 11.27 -6.27
N GLU A 164 -12.80 12.13 -5.25
CA GLU A 164 -13.22 13.53 -5.44
C GLU A 164 -12.08 14.38 -6.01
N ILE A 165 -10.86 14.23 -5.48
CA ILE A 165 -9.71 15.03 -5.90
C ILE A 165 -9.36 14.82 -7.37
N MET A 166 -9.52 13.59 -7.89
CA MET A 166 -9.25 13.25 -9.29
C MET A 166 -10.20 13.98 -10.23
N LEU A 167 -11.48 14.12 -9.88
CA LEU A 167 -12.45 14.85 -10.69
C LEU A 167 -12.16 16.35 -10.68
N GLU A 168 -11.89 16.95 -9.52
CA GLU A 168 -11.52 18.36 -9.41
C GLU A 168 -10.23 18.67 -10.22
N PHE A 169 -9.24 17.78 -10.14
CA PHE A 169 -8.00 17.91 -10.88
C PHE A 169 -8.19 17.82 -12.39
N THR A 170 -8.94 16.85 -12.87
CA THR A 170 -9.17 16.68 -14.32
C THR A 170 -10.01 17.81 -14.88
N ASP A 171 -10.99 18.32 -14.14
CA ASP A 171 -11.79 19.50 -14.55
C ASP A 171 -10.92 20.76 -14.61
N LEU A 172 -10.03 20.97 -13.63
CA LEU A 172 -9.08 22.09 -13.65
C LEU A 172 -8.13 22.00 -14.86
N TYR A 173 -7.60 20.79 -15.15
CA TYR A 173 -6.73 20.57 -16.29
C TYR A 173 -7.45 20.89 -17.62
N ARG A 174 -8.66 20.38 -17.80
CA ARG A 174 -9.49 20.66 -18.99
C ARG A 174 -9.78 22.16 -19.15
N LYS A 175 -10.02 22.87 -18.04
CA LYS A 175 -10.17 24.33 -18.04
C LYS A 175 -8.88 24.99 -18.49
N ALA A 176 -7.75 24.67 -17.89
CA ALA A 176 -6.44 25.24 -18.21
C ALA A 176 -6.08 25.02 -19.69
N LYS A 177 -6.33 23.82 -20.22
CA LYS A 177 -6.11 23.48 -21.64
C LYS A 177 -6.96 24.34 -22.58
N ARG A 178 -8.26 24.55 -22.26
CA ARG A 178 -9.16 25.41 -23.08
C ARG A 178 -8.79 26.89 -23.03
N GLU A 179 -8.32 27.37 -21.88
CA GLU A 179 -7.99 28.77 -21.65
C GLU A 179 -6.52 29.10 -22.02
N GLY A 180 -5.73 28.11 -22.41
CA GLY A 180 -4.33 28.28 -22.83
C GLY A 180 -3.38 28.65 -21.70
N TRP A 181 -3.62 28.13 -20.49
CA TRP A 181 -2.74 28.39 -19.33
C TRP A 181 -1.36 27.79 -19.54
N SER A 182 -0.36 28.43 -18.99
CA SER A 182 0.96 27.84 -18.82
C SER A 182 0.91 26.70 -17.77
N LYS A 183 1.90 25.82 -17.82
CA LYS A 183 2.06 24.75 -16.79
C LYS A 183 2.16 25.35 -15.38
N GLN A 184 2.88 26.46 -15.22
CA GLN A 184 3.05 27.12 -13.92
C GLN A 184 1.73 27.67 -13.37
N GLU A 185 0.92 28.34 -14.19
CA GLU A 185 -0.41 28.82 -13.79
C GLU A 185 -1.31 27.66 -13.36
N PHE A 186 -1.28 26.55 -14.12
CA PHE A 186 -2.01 25.34 -13.77
C PHE A 186 -1.55 24.75 -12.42
N LEU A 187 -0.25 24.61 -12.20
CA LEU A 187 0.30 24.03 -10.95
C LEU A 187 -0.01 24.90 -9.73
N ILE A 188 0.06 26.23 -9.85
CA ILE A 188 -0.33 27.17 -8.79
C ILE A 188 -1.82 27.02 -8.44
N ALA A 189 -2.68 26.88 -9.45
CA ALA A 189 -4.11 26.66 -9.23
C ALA A 189 -4.39 25.26 -8.65
N ALA A 190 -3.70 24.23 -9.12
CA ALA A 190 -3.82 22.86 -8.62
C ALA A 190 -3.45 22.77 -7.13
N ALA A 191 -2.45 23.51 -6.66
CA ALA A 191 -2.06 23.54 -5.25
C ALA A 191 -3.16 24.07 -4.31
N GLN A 192 -4.24 24.68 -4.84
CA GLN A 192 -5.39 25.12 -4.05
C GLN A 192 -6.45 24.03 -3.85
N ILE A 193 -6.35 22.92 -4.57
CA ILE A 193 -7.22 21.75 -4.36
C ILE A 193 -6.80 21.05 -3.06
N GLU A 194 -7.76 20.79 -2.15
CA GLU A 194 -7.47 20.08 -0.89
C GLU A 194 -6.84 18.70 -1.15
N GLY A 195 -5.67 18.44 -0.58
CA GLY A 195 -4.90 17.22 -0.77
C GLY A 195 -3.89 17.27 -1.91
N MET A 196 -3.76 18.39 -2.62
CA MET A 196 -2.80 18.51 -3.71
C MET A 196 -1.47 19.11 -3.23
N TYR A 197 -0.39 18.35 -3.35
CA TYR A 197 0.98 18.82 -3.10
C TYR A 197 1.73 19.01 -4.42
N VAL A 198 2.30 20.20 -4.62
CA VAL A 198 3.08 20.55 -5.82
C VAL A 198 4.52 20.87 -5.40
N PRO A 199 5.48 19.94 -5.55
CA PRO A 199 6.85 20.09 -5.00
C PRO A 199 7.57 21.36 -5.43
N SER A 200 7.37 21.81 -6.67
CA SER A 200 8.00 23.01 -7.22
C SER A 200 7.58 24.32 -6.53
N LEU A 201 6.52 24.29 -5.73
CA LEU A 201 6.02 25.43 -4.96
C LEU A 201 6.52 25.44 -3.51
N TYR A 202 7.52 24.62 -3.17
CA TYR A 202 8.10 24.58 -1.82
C TYR A 202 9.63 24.62 -1.86
N GLU A 203 10.19 25.54 -1.09
CA GLU A 203 11.63 25.68 -0.86
C GLU A 203 12.02 24.90 0.39
N VAL A 204 13.01 24.03 0.29
CA VAL A 204 13.55 23.26 1.43
C VAL A 204 14.94 23.76 1.75
N LYS A 205 15.15 24.16 3.03
CA LYS A 205 16.47 24.54 3.56
C LYS A 205 16.95 23.47 4.51
N TYR A 206 18.27 23.31 4.58
CA TYR A 206 18.94 22.32 5.39
C TYR A 206 19.95 22.98 6.33
N HIS A 207 20.08 22.44 7.54
CA HIS A 207 21.18 22.72 8.46
C HIS A 207 22.50 22.11 7.94
N GLU A 208 23.61 22.51 8.52
CA GLU A 208 24.95 21.98 8.18
C GLU A 208 25.07 20.47 8.44
N ASP A 209 24.34 19.93 9.43
CA ASP A 209 24.30 18.50 9.74
C ASP A 209 23.41 17.68 8.77
N GLY A 210 22.76 18.33 7.81
CA GLY A 210 21.90 17.72 6.82
C GLY A 210 20.45 17.53 7.26
N THR A 211 20.05 17.90 8.49
CA THR A 211 18.64 17.93 8.90
C THR A 211 17.89 19.08 8.22
N ILE A 212 16.58 18.97 8.09
CA ILE A 212 15.77 20.03 7.47
C ILE A 212 15.61 21.20 8.46
N GLU A 213 15.99 22.40 8.02
CA GLU A 213 15.75 23.66 8.74
C GLU A 213 14.29 24.12 8.55
N SER A 214 13.83 24.14 7.29
CA SER A 214 12.48 24.59 6.98
C SER A 214 11.99 24.07 5.62
N VAL A 215 10.65 23.95 5.48
CA VAL A 215 9.94 23.76 4.22
C VAL A 215 8.98 24.94 4.06
N THR A 216 9.25 25.82 3.09
CA THR A 216 8.54 27.10 2.94
C THR A 216 7.73 27.11 1.64
N PRO A 217 6.39 27.28 1.71
CA PRO A 217 5.56 27.39 0.52
C PRO A 217 5.78 28.71 -0.22
N THR A 218 5.65 28.69 -1.53
CA THR A 218 5.67 29.84 -2.43
C THR A 218 4.35 29.95 -3.18
N HIS A 219 4.11 31.06 -3.88
CA HIS A 219 2.92 31.26 -4.75
C HIS A 219 1.58 30.91 -4.09
N SER A 220 1.40 31.25 -2.83
CA SER A 220 0.18 30.96 -2.05
C SER A 220 -0.14 29.46 -1.87
N ALA A 221 0.83 28.55 -2.05
CA ALA A 221 0.67 27.15 -1.70
C ALA A 221 0.43 27.00 -0.17
N PRO A 222 -0.35 26.01 0.28
CA PRO A 222 -0.66 25.84 1.70
C PRO A 222 0.58 25.41 2.50
N ALA A 223 0.80 25.97 3.69
CA ALA A 223 1.90 25.54 4.57
C ALA A 223 1.75 24.09 5.05
N LEU A 224 0.53 23.59 5.13
CA LEU A 224 0.18 22.20 5.42
C LEU A 224 -0.78 21.69 4.35
N VAL A 225 -0.36 20.71 3.58
CA VAL A 225 -1.23 20.02 2.61
C VAL A 225 -2.05 18.96 3.36
N GLN A 226 -3.28 19.33 3.70
CA GLN A 226 -4.19 18.42 4.41
C GLN A 226 -4.74 17.38 3.44
N LYS A 227 -4.65 16.10 3.79
CA LYS A 227 -5.21 15.03 2.94
C LYS A 227 -6.70 15.21 2.68
N ARG A 228 -7.14 14.87 1.47
CA ARG A 228 -8.56 14.74 1.11
C ARG A 228 -9.12 13.43 1.62
N ILE A 229 -10.37 13.42 2.08
CA ILE A 229 -11.12 12.20 2.39
C ILE A 229 -12.51 12.23 1.77
N VAL A 230 -12.98 11.08 1.32
CA VAL A 230 -14.41 10.85 1.07
C VAL A 230 -15.09 10.67 2.43
N LYS A 231 -16.04 11.56 2.75
CA LYS A 231 -16.67 11.60 4.08
C LYS A 231 -17.77 10.54 4.26
N ASP A 232 -18.46 10.21 3.18
CA ASP A 232 -19.55 9.24 3.13
C ASP A 232 -19.24 8.18 2.08
N LEU A 233 -18.92 6.96 2.52
CA LEU A 233 -18.58 5.86 1.62
C LEU A 233 -19.80 5.20 0.97
N ASP A 234 -21.00 5.42 1.47
CA ASP A 234 -22.23 4.89 0.86
C ASP A 234 -22.59 5.61 -0.43
N THR A 235 -22.25 6.90 -0.52
CA THR A 235 -22.48 7.73 -1.71
C THR A 235 -21.29 7.79 -2.65
N MET A 236 -20.15 7.21 -2.25
CA MET A 236 -18.93 7.17 -3.04
C MET A 236 -19.11 6.34 -4.32
N TYR A 237 -18.47 6.81 -5.40
CA TYR A 237 -18.39 6.03 -6.63
C TYR A 237 -17.82 4.63 -6.39
N TYR A 238 -18.48 3.63 -6.94
CA TYR A 238 -18.00 2.27 -7.01
C TYR A 238 -18.43 1.65 -8.34
N PRO A 239 -17.52 1.08 -9.14
CA PRO A 239 -17.87 0.54 -10.45
C PRO A 239 -18.76 -0.70 -10.32
N GLU A 240 -19.77 -0.79 -11.16
CA GLU A 240 -20.64 -1.98 -11.25
C GLU A 240 -19.97 -3.15 -11.98
N SER A 241 -18.93 -2.85 -12.78
CA SER A 241 -18.15 -3.83 -13.53
C SER A 241 -16.66 -3.50 -13.41
N PHE A 242 -15.84 -4.53 -13.29
CA PHE A 242 -14.38 -4.42 -13.35
C PHE A 242 -13.86 -4.94 -14.69
N VAL A 243 -12.68 -4.46 -15.08
CA VAL A 243 -11.89 -5.12 -16.11
C VAL A 243 -11.48 -6.50 -15.59
N VAL A 244 -11.84 -7.55 -16.32
CA VAL A 244 -11.52 -8.94 -15.97
C VAL A 244 -10.23 -9.33 -16.66
N PRO A 245 -9.16 -9.70 -15.92
CA PRO A 245 -7.87 -10.05 -16.50
C PRO A 245 -7.93 -11.22 -17.47
N SER A 246 -7.10 -11.18 -18.51
CA SER A 246 -6.96 -12.28 -19.49
C SER A 246 -5.93 -13.35 -19.06
N THR A 247 -5.29 -13.18 -17.90
CA THR A 247 -4.30 -14.11 -17.33
C THR A 247 -4.42 -14.12 -15.81
N ASP A 248 -3.89 -15.15 -15.17
CA ASP A 248 -3.86 -15.25 -13.70
C ASP A 248 -3.19 -14.03 -13.07
N ILE A 249 -3.82 -13.47 -12.05
CA ILE A 249 -3.33 -12.33 -11.28
C ILE A 249 -3.19 -12.70 -9.79
N VAL A 250 -2.62 -11.81 -8.98
CA VAL A 250 -2.38 -12.08 -7.54
C VAL A 250 -3.69 -12.26 -6.77
N PHE A 251 -4.69 -11.42 -7.05
CA PHE A 251 -6.02 -11.50 -6.44
C PHE A 251 -7.09 -11.64 -7.52
N ASP A 252 -7.20 -12.84 -8.10
CA ASP A 252 -8.17 -13.15 -9.16
C ASP A 252 -9.56 -13.44 -8.59
N ARG A 253 -10.19 -12.36 -8.11
CA ARG A 253 -11.51 -12.41 -7.44
C ARG A 253 -12.21 -11.05 -7.46
N ALA A 254 -13.50 -11.06 -7.23
CA ALA A 254 -14.25 -9.85 -6.90
C ALA A 254 -13.81 -9.34 -5.53
N MET A 255 -13.57 -8.04 -5.39
CA MET A 255 -13.21 -7.41 -4.11
C MET A 255 -14.23 -6.34 -3.76
N ILE A 256 -14.69 -6.32 -2.53
CA ILE A 256 -15.60 -5.30 -1.99
C ILE A 256 -14.94 -4.67 -0.77
N GLU A 257 -14.79 -3.35 -0.80
CA GLU A 257 -14.24 -2.57 0.30
C GLU A 257 -15.31 -2.30 1.36
N LEU A 258 -15.12 -2.82 2.59
CA LEU A 258 -16.07 -2.66 3.69
C LEU A 258 -16.01 -1.26 4.30
N PHE A 259 -14.80 -0.79 4.57
CA PHE A 259 -14.55 0.48 5.23
C PHE A 259 -13.12 0.96 4.97
N ARG A 260 -12.88 2.24 5.19
CA ARG A 260 -11.54 2.88 5.19
C ARG A 260 -11.15 3.31 6.58
N GLY A 261 -9.86 3.20 6.88
CA GLY A 261 -9.28 3.43 8.19
C GLY A 261 -9.18 2.14 8.99
N CYS A 262 -8.64 2.26 10.21
CA CYS A 262 -8.53 1.14 11.16
C CYS A 262 -8.82 1.68 12.56
N PRO A 263 -9.69 1.03 13.36
CA PRO A 263 -9.97 1.45 14.73
C PRO A 263 -8.78 1.19 15.66
N ARG A 264 -7.88 0.27 15.27
CA ARG A 264 -6.74 -0.16 16.09
C ARG A 264 -5.64 0.90 16.13
N GLY A 265 -4.80 0.83 17.15
CA GLY A 265 -3.75 1.81 17.42
C GLY A 265 -2.34 1.24 17.32
N CYS A 266 -2.09 0.27 16.45
CA CYS A 266 -0.76 -0.33 16.27
C CYS A 266 0.27 0.76 15.90
N ARG A 267 1.31 0.94 16.72
CA ARG A 267 2.26 2.06 16.65
C ARG A 267 3.20 2.00 15.45
N PHE A 268 3.38 0.82 14.88
CA PHE A 268 4.21 0.62 13.68
C PHE A 268 3.44 0.82 12.37
N CYS A 269 2.11 0.76 12.39
CA CYS A 269 1.31 0.62 11.18
C CYS A 269 1.00 1.97 10.54
N GLN A 270 1.64 2.29 9.42
CA GLN A 270 1.38 3.52 8.66
C GLN A 270 -0.09 3.61 8.21
N ALA A 271 -0.64 2.54 7.65
CA ALA A 271 -2.04 2.48 7.20
C ALA A 271 -3.02 2.77 8.35
N GLY A 272 -2.73 2.29 9.58
CA GLY A 272 -3.52 2.56 10.78
C GLY A 272 -3.59 4.04 11.17
N HIS A 273 -2.68 4.89 10.67
CA HIS A 273 -2.64 6.33 10.93
C HIS A 273 -3.08 7.14 9.71
N THR A 274 -2.59 6.80 8.52
CA THR A 274 -2.84 7.57 7.29
C THR A 274 -4.24 7.39 6.71
N TYR A 275 -4.92 6.26 6.96
CA TYR A 275 -6.30 6.03 6.52
C TYR A 275 -7.37 6.46 7.52
N ARG A 276 -7.00 6.97 8.72
CA ARG A 276 -7.96 7.58 9.65
C ARG A 276 -8.59 8.84 9.06
N PRO A 277 -9.85 9.17 9.41
CA PRO A 277 -10.78 8.51 10.32
C PRO A 277 -11.39 7.22 9.76
N LEU A 278 -11.93 6.38 10.64
CA LEU A 278 -12.71 5.21 10.24
C LEU A 278 -14.02 5.67 9.57
N ARG A 279 -14.34 5.12 8.40
CA ARG A 279 -15.57 5.35 7.63
C ARG A 279 -16.04 4.04 7.06
N THR A 280 -17.26 3.65 7.36
CA THR A 280 -17.84 2.35 7.00
C THR A 280 -18.92 2.51 5.93
N LYS A 281 -19.10 1.50 5.09
CA LYS A 281 -20.26 1.36 4.21
C LYS A 281 -21.37 0.61 4.93
N SER A 282 -22.60 0.93 4.60
CA SER A 282 -23.76 0.17 5.07
C SER A 282 -23.82 -1.22 4.41
N LYS A 283 -24.45 -2.16 5.13
CA LYS A 283 -24.64 -3.51 4.65
C LYS A 283 -25.39 -3.55 3.31
N GLU A 284 -26.40 -2.70 3.15
CA GLU A 284 -27.23 -2.59 1.95
C GLU A 284 -26.40 -2.19 0.73
N VAL A 285 -25.52 -1.20 0.88
CA VAL A 285 -24.62 -0.75 -0.19
C VAL A 285 -23.63 -1.84 -0.55
N LEU A 286 -23.03 -2.51 0.44
CA LEU A 286 -22.10 -3.61 0.22
C LEU A 286 -22.73 -4.77 -0.55
N LEU A 287 -23.94 -5.18 -0.19
CA LEU A 287 -24.67 -6.24 -0.90
C LEU A 287 -24.98 -5.85 -2.34
N LYS A 288 -25.44 -4.61 -2.57
CA LYS A 288 -25.70 -4.11 -3.92
C LYS A 288 -24.44 -4.11 -4.80
N GLN A 289 -23.33 -3.59 -4.25
CA GLN A 289 -22.04 -3.57 -4.96
C GLN A 289 -21.53 -4.98 -5.26
N ALA A 290 -21.61 -5.91 -4.31
CA ALA A 290 -21.21 -7.30 -4.48
C ALA A 290 -22.00 -7.99 -5.59
N GLN A 291 -23.33 -7.86 -5.58
CA GLN A 291 -24.19 -8.46 -6.60
C GLN A 291 -23.91 -7.89 -7.99
N ALA A 292 -23.70 -6.57 -8.12
CA ALA A 292 -23.39 -5.93 -9.39
C ALA A 292 -22.05 -6.45 -9.96
N VAL A 293 -20.99 -6.44 -9.16
CA VAL A 293 -19.66 -6.88 -9.57
C VAL A 293 -19.66 -8.37 -9.95
N LEU A 294 -20.25 -9.25 -9.14
CA LEU A 294 -20.31 -10.69 -9.42
C LEU A 294 -21.09 -10.98 -10.70
N LYS A 295 -22.22 -10.29 -10.91
CA LYS A 295 -23.03 -10.44 -12.13
C LYS A 295 -22.28 -10.04 -13.39
N ASN A 296 -21.47 -8.98 -13.32
CA ASN A 296 -20.82 -8.37 -14.49
C ASN A 296 -19.40 -8.90 -14.75
N SER A 297 -18.78 -9.62 -13.81
CA SER A 297 -17.41 -10.13 -13.95
C SER A 297 -17.31 -11.64 -14.17
N GLY A 298 -18.29 -12.40 -13.70
CA GLY A 298 -18.25 -13.87 -13.72
C GLY A 298 -17.28 -14.50 -12.72
N TYR A 299 -16.79 -13.74 -11.72
CA TYR A 299 -15.92 -14.28 -10.67
C TYR A 299 -16.63 -15.33 -9.81
N GLU A 300 -15.92 -16.42 -9.49
CA GLU A 300 -16.35 -17.50 -8.61
C GLU A 300 -15.88 -17.32 -7.16
N GLU A 301 -15.18 -16.22 -6.86
CA GLU A 301 -14.75 -15.86 -5.52
C GLU A 301 -14.97 -14.36 -5.27
N ILE A 302 -15.47 -14.02 -4.08
CA ILE A 302 -15.58 -12.64 -3.60
C ILE A 302 -14.86 -12.47 -2.28
N SER A 303 -14.13 -11.37 -2.13
CA SER A 303 -13.39 -11.03 -0.92
C SER A 303 -13.89 -9.72 -0.32
N LEU A 304 -14.14 -9.71 0.99
CA LEU A 304 -14.48 -8.52 1.76
C LEU A 304 -13.19 -7.86 2.25
N SER A 305 -12.80 -6.75 1.65
CA SER A 305 -11.50 -6.10 1.90
C SER A 305 -11.60 -4.97 2.91
N SER A 306 -10.69 -4.96 3.87
CA SER A 306 -10.46 -3.84 4.80
C SER A 306 -9.12 -4.02 5.54
N LEU A 307 -8.71 -3.03 6.34
CA LEU A 307 -7.52 -3.15 7.20
C LEU A 307 -7.73 -4.05 8.42
N SER A 308 -8.99 -4.33 8.81
CA SER A 308 -9.34 -5.18 9.94
C SER A 308 -10.79 -5.66 9.80
N THR A 309 -11.02 -6.66 8.98
CA THR A 309 -12.37 -7.13 8.58
C THR A 309 -13.24 -7.50 9.75
N SER A 310 -12.67 -8.10 10.79
CA SER A 310 -13.39 -8.46 12.02
C SER A 310 -13.92 -7.26 12.84
N ASP A 311 -13.43 -6.04 12.56
CA ASP A 311 -13.92 -4.83 13.23
C ASP A 311 -15.11 -4.16 12.51
N TYR A 312 -15.66 -4.79 11.48
CA TYR A 312 -16.91 -4.33 10.86
C TYR A 312 -18.10 -4.70 11.75
N GLY A 313 -18.82 -3.70 12.27
CA GLY A 313 -19.85 -3.90 13.29
C GLY A 313 -21.00 -4.83 12.91
N GLU A 314 -21.34 -4.94 11.63
CA GLU A 314 -22.41 -5.80 11.12
C GLU A 314 -21.88 -7.04 10.37
N LEU A 315 -20.64 -7.49 10.67
CA LEU A 315 -19.97 -8.56 9.92
C LEU A 315 -20.78 -9.85 9.85
N SER A 316 -21.38 -10.30 10.94
CA SER A 316 -22.18 -11.53 10.97
C SER A 316 -23.37 -11.43 10.03
N GLY A 317 -24.19 -10.38 10.15
CA GLY A 317 -25.36 -10.19 9.30
C GLY A 317 -25.00 -9.97 7.83
N LEU A 318 -23.89 -9.27 7.54
CA LEU A 318 -23.39 -9.13 6.17
C LEU A 318 -22.96 -10.48 5.60
N THR A 319 -22.19 -11.25 6.38
CA THR A 319 -21.70 -12.57 5.96
C THR A 319 -22.85 -13.53 5.69
N GLU A 320 -23.90 -13.52 6.50
CA GLU A 320 -25.10 -14.32 6.27
C GLU A 320 -25.76 -13.98 4.93
N CYS A 321 -26.07 -12.71 4.70
CA CYS A 321 -26.67 -12.27 3.43
C CYS A 321 -25.78 -12.56 2.22
N MET A 322 -24.46 -12.43 2.37
CA MET A 322 -23.50 -12.75 1.30
C MET A 322 -23.49 -14.25 0.98
N LEU A 323 -23.49 -15.12 2.01
CA LEU A 323 -23.54 -16.57 1.83
C LEU A 323 -24.86 -17.02 1.20
N ASP A 324 -26.00 -16.46 1.62
CA ASP A 324 -27.30 -16.76 1.01
C ASP A 324 -27.32 -16.40 -0.49
N TYR A 325 -26.59 -15.38 -0.91
CA TYR A 325 -26.45 -15.03 -2.33
C TYR A 325 -25.43 -15.91 -3.04
N CYS A 326 -24.29 -16.22 -2.41
CA CYS A 326 -23.14 -16.89 -3.03
C CYS A 326 -23.28 -18.42 -3.10
N GLU A 327 -23.79 -19.07 -2.02
CA GLU A 327 -23.87 -20.54 -1.93
C GLU A 327 -24.68 -21.17 -3.09
N PRO A 328 -25.88 -20.67 -3.46
CA PRO A 328 -26.64 -21.24 -4.58
C PRO A 328 -25.98 -21.05 -5.95
N ARG A 329 -24.98 -20.15 -6.03
CA ARG A 329 -24.24 -19.81 -7.24
C ARG A 329 -22.84 -20.42 -7.28
N HIS A 330 -22.48 -21.21 -6.27
CA HIS A 330 -21.16 -21.80 -6.09
C HIS A 330 -20.01 -20.77 -6.03
N ILE A 331 -20.30 -19.56 -5.51
CA ILE A 331 -19.31 -18.49 -5.33
C ILE A 331 -18.70 -18.60 -3.92
N SER A 332 -17.39 -18.60 -3.84
CA SER A 332 -16.67 -18.65 -2.56
C SER A 332 -16.59 -17.25 -1.91
N LEU A 333 -16.84 -17.17 -0.61
CA LEU A 333 -16.64 -15.96 0.19
C LEU A 333 -15.32 -16.03 0.94
N SER A 334 -14.47 -15.02 0.77
CA SER A 334 -13.19 -14.86 1.45
C SER A 334 -13.20 -13.67 2.42
N LEU A 335 -12.76 -13.90 3.64
CA LEU A 335 -12.65 -12.90 4.70
C LEU A 335 -11.16 -12.70 5.08
N PRO A 336 -10.42 -11.86 4.37
CA PRO A 336 -9.05 -11.55 4.73
C PRO A 336 -8.99 -10.67 5.98
N SER A 337 -7.80 -10.58 6.60
CA SER A 337 -7.53 -9.68 7.73
C SER A 337 -8.39 -9.95 8.98
N LEU A 338 -8.75 -11.24 9.21
CA LEU A 338 -9.36 -11.63 10.47
C LEU A 338 -8.31 -11.59 11.59
N ARG A 339 -8.71 -11.05 12.74
CA ARG A 339 -7.87 -11.00 13.95
C ARG A 339 -8.09 -12.26 14.79
N ALA A 340 -7.05 -12.66 15.53
CA ALA A 340 -7.13 -13.82 16.41
C ALA A 340 -8.16 -13.63 17.53
N ASP A 341 -8.31 -12.39 18.05
CA ASP A 341 -9.25 -12.04 19.13
C ASP A 341 -10.74 -12.04 18.72
N SER A 342 -11.04 -12.17 17.43
CA SER A 342 -12.41 -12.14 16.90
C SER A 342 -12.76 -13.35 16.02
N PHE A 343 -12.00 -14.43 16.18
CA PHE A 343 -12.20 -15.66 15.43
C PHE A 343 -13.33 -16.51 16.04
N SER A 344 -14.42 -16.77 15.29
CA SER A 344 -15.54 -17.58 15.74
C SER A 344 -15.68 -18.88 14.95
N ALA A 345 -16.00 -19.99 15.65
CA ALA A 345 -16.22 -21.29 15.04
C ALA A 345 -17.39 -21.30 14.05
N GLU A 346 -18.50 -20.62 14.41
CA GLU A 346 -19.72 -20.55 13.60
C GLU A 346 -19.47 -19.85 12.25
N LEU A 347 -18.79 -18.71 12.26
CA LEU A 347 -18.41 -17.97 11.04
C LEU A 347 -17.52 -18.84 10.13
N MET A 348 -16.55 -19.52 10.74
CA MET A 348 -15.62 -20.37 9.99
C MET A 348 -16.26 -21.60 9.40
N GLU A 349 -17.17 -22.26 10.11
CA GLU A 349 -17.91 -23.41 9.60
C GLU A 349 -18.72 -23.07 8.35
N ARG A 350 -19.36 -21.91 8.33
CA ARG A 350 -20.13 -21.43 7.18
C ARG A 350 -19.26 -21.07 6.00
N VAL A 351 -18.17 -20.31 6.22
CA VAL A 351 -17.25 -19.89 5.16
C VAL A 351 -16.53 -21.08 4.51
N GLN A 352 -16.26 -22.15 5.29
CA GLN A 352 -15.58 -23.35 4.80
C GLN A 352 -16.37 -24.25 3.86
N LYS A 353 -17.68 -24.16 3.85
CA LYS A 353 -18.53 -25.03 3.01
C LYS A 353 -18.15 -24.96 1.54
N THR A 354 -17.66 -23.82 1.09
CA THR A 354 -17.25 -23.57 -0.29
C THR A 354 -15.78 -23.84 -0.57
N ARG A 355 -14.86 -23.43 0.32
CA ARG A 355 -13.41 -23.69 0.15
C ARG A 355 -12.65 -23.58 1.47
N LYS A 356 -11.79 -24.57 1.77
CA LYS A 356 -10.86 -24.50 2.92
C LYS A 356 -9.64 -23.65 2.52
N SER A 357 -9.50 -22.46 3.14
CA SER A 357 -8.30 -21.63 3.06
C SER A 357 -7.34 -21.89 4.23
N GLY A 358 -6.05 -21.63 4.05
CA GLY A 358 -5.08 -21.62 5.15
C GLY A 358 -5.38 -20.48 6.13
N LEU A 359 -5.10 -20.70 7.42
CA LEU A 359 -5.28 -19.70 8.46
C LEU A 359 -4.00 -18.90 8.66
N THR A 360 -4.16 -17.59 8.79
CA THR A 360 -3.04 -16.68 9.01
C THR A 360 -3.36 -15.74 10.17
N PHE A 361 -2.47 -15.67 11.14
CA PHE A 361 -2.58 -14.77 12.29
C PHE A 361 -1.35 -13.87 12.40
N ALA A 362 -1.57 -12.58 12.59
CA ALA A 362 -0.53 -11.58 12.74
C ALA A 362 -0.27 -11.30 14.24
N CYS A 363 0.61 -12.10 14.85
CA CYS A 363 1.05 -11.92 16.24
C CYS A 363 1.96 -10.70 16.39
N GLU A 364 2.75 -10.39 15.38
CA GLU A 364 3.75 -9.33 15.20
C GLU A 364 4.97 -9.47 16.12
N ALA A 365 4.82 -9.88 17.38
CA ALA A 365 5.91 -10.00 18.34
C ALA A 365 5.80 -11.30 19.16
N GLY A 366 6.96 -11.80 19.62
CA GLY A 366 7.06 -13.07 20.36
C GLY A 366 6.59 -13.00 21.80
N THR A 367 6.70 -11.84 22.46
CA THR A 367 6.30 -11.68 23.88
C THR A 367 5.14 -10.72 24.04
N GLN A 368 4.40 -10.84 25.16
CA GLN A 368 3.33 -9.91 25.50
C GLN A 368 3.89 -8.50 25.71
N ARG A 369 5.02 -8.35 26.39
CA ARG A 369 5.69 -7.07 26.57
C ARG A 369 5.88 -6.33 25.23
N LEU A 370 6.42 -7.02 24.24
CA LEU A 370 6.71 -6.38 22.96
C LEU A 370 5.41 -6.13 22.15
N ARG A 371 4.38 -6.98 22.28
CA ARG A 371 3.04 -6.69 21.74
C ARG A 371 2.42 -5.43 22.36
N ASP A 372 2.65 -5.19 23.65
CA ASP A 372 2.18 -3.99 24.34
C ASP A 372 2.97 -2.74 23.89
N VAL A 373 4.29 -2.85 23.70
CA VAL A 373 5.14 -1.78 23.12
C VAL A 373 4.59 -1.32 21.76
N ILE A 374 4.25 -2.25 20.88
CA ILE A 374 3.71 -1.94 19.55
C ILE A 374 2.19 -1.68 19.55
N ASN A 375 1.55 -1.74 20.70
CA ASN A 375 0.10 -1.58 20.89
C ASN A 375 -0.74 -2.49 19.97
N LYS A 376 -0.34 -3.76 19.85
CA LYS A 376 -1.06 -4.72 18.98
C LYS A 376 -2.42 -5.10 19.55
N ASN A 377 -2.59 -5.02 20.88
CA ASN A 377 -3.82 -5.38 21.60
C ASN A 377 -4.33 -6.79 21.26
N ILE A 378 -3.40 -7.76 21.17
CA ILE A 378 -3.67 -9.20 21.05
C ILE A 378 -2.89 -9.89 22.17
N ARG A 379 -3.53 -10.77 22.90
CA ARG A 379 -2.91 -11.61 23.91
C ARG A 379 -2.48 -12.95 23.33
N GLU A 380 -1.56 -13.63 23.99
CA GLU A 380 -1.15 -14.97 23.59
C GLU A 380 -2.32 -15.94 23.62
N GLU A 381 -3.18 -15.82 24.65
CA GLU A 381 -4.38 -16.62 24.82
C GLU A 381 -5.33 -16.50 23.61
N ASP A 382 -5.47 -15.31 23.04
CA ASP A 382 -6.32 -15.06 21.86
C ASP A 382 -5.82 -15.86 20.64
N VAL A 383 -4.48 -15.88 20.45
CA VAL A 383 -3.86 -16.63 19.36
C VAL A 383 -4.05 -18.15 19.55
N LEU A 384 -3.84 -18.63 20.77
CA LEU A 384 -3.99 -20.06 21.09
C LEU A 384 -5.44 -20.50 20.98
N HIS A 385 -6.39 -19.68 21.45
CA HIS A 385 -7.83 -19.95 21.34
C HIS A 385 -8.29 -19.99 19.87
N ALA A 386 -7.85 -19.05 19.03
CA ALA A 386 -8.13 -19.10 17.60
C ALA A 386 -7.58 -20.36 16.93
N CYS A 387 -6.37 -20.78 17.32
CA CYS A 387 -5.75 -22.02 16.84
C CYS A 387 -6.53 -23.25 17.32
N GLU A 388 -7.01 -23.26 18.58
CA GLU A 388 -7.83 -24.34 19.15
C GLU A 388 -9.11 -24.56 18.32
N ILE A 389 -9.89 -23.50 18.10
CA ILE A 389 -11.11 -23.54 17.27
C ILE A 389 -10.77 -24.08 15.87
N ALA A 390 -9.70 -23.58 15.27
CA ALA A 390 -9.27 -24.02 13.96
C ALA A 390 -8.93 -25.52 13.92
N PHE A 391 -8.16 -26.00 14.89
CA PHE A 391 -7.72 -27.40 14.94
C PHE A 391 -8.88 -28.36 15.24
N GLN A 392 -9.85 -27.96 16.06
CA GLN A 392 -11.09 -28.70 16.26
C GLN A 392 -11.91 -28.79 14.97
N GLY A 393 -11.91 -27.73 14.15
CA GLY A 393 -12.49 -27.70 12.81
C GLY A 393 -11.71 -28.50 11.75
N GLY A 394 -10.57 -29.14 12.14
CA GLY A 394 -9.78 -30.01 11.29
C GLY A 394 -8.74 -29.29 10.40
N TRP A 395 -8.41 -28.05 10.72
CA TRP A 395 -7.24 -27.38 10.10
C TRP A 395 -5.94 -28.00 10.61
N ASN A 396 -4.94 -28.04 9.75
CA ASN A 396 -3.60 -28.52 10.09
C ASN A 396 -2.49 -27.64 9.50
N ASN A 397 -2.84 -26.45 8.97
CA ASN A 397 -1.89 -25.52 8.41
C ASN A 397 -2.18 -24.11 8.95
N VAL A 398 -1.24 -23.53 9.68
CA VAL A 398 -1.34 -22.19 10.29
C VAL A 398 -0.10 -21.40 9.93
N LYS A 399 -0.30 -20.15 9.49
CA LYS A 399 0.77 -19.19 9.25
C LYS A 399 0.72 -18.08 10.30
N LEU A 400 1.85 -17.80 10.92
CA LEU A 400 2.02 -16.76 11.93
C LEU A 400 2.98 -15.70 11.40
N TYR A 401 2.56 -14.44 11.45
CA TYR A 401 3.41 -13.31 11.06
C TYR A 401 4.01 -12.64 12.27
N PHE A 402 5.30 -12.31 12.16
CA PHE A 402 6.11 -11.60 13.14
C PHE A 402 6.94 -10.52 12.48
N MET A 403 7.47 -9.60 13.28
CA MET A 403 8.50 -8.64 12.91
C MET A 403 9.72 -8.82 13.81
N MET A 404 10.91 -8.50 13.29
CA MET A 404 12.16 -8.38 14.03
C MET A 404 12.71 -6.96 13.88
N GLY A 405 13.48 -6.49 14.87
CA GLY A 405 14.01 -5.12 14.88
C GLY A 405 13.02 -4.07 15.40
N LEU A 406 11.99 -4.50 16.13
CA LEU A 406 11.02 -3.58 16.75
C LEU A 406 11.68 -2.72 17.84
N PRO A 407 11.21 -1.48 18.07
CA PRO A 407 11.72 -0.66 19.16
C PRO A 407 11.66 -1.37 20.50
N THR A 408 12.74 -1.32 21.28
CA THR A 408 12.95 -1.99 22.57
C THR A 408 13.01 -3.53 22.55
N GLU A 409 13.10 -4.14 21.36
CA GLU A 409 13.21 -5.59 21.20
C GLU A 409 14.49 -6.15 21.85
N THR A 410 14.36 -7.30 22.50
CA THR A 410 15.46 -8.08 23.07
C THR A 410 15.50 -9.48 22.45
N TYR A 411 16.57 -10.23 22.68
CA TYR A 411 16.64 -11.62 22.21
C TYR A 411 15.60 -12.53 22.89
N GLU A 412 15.15 -12.21 24.11
CA GLU A 412 14.04 -12.90 24.76
C GLU A 412 12.73 -12.74 23.97
N ASP A 413 12.52 -11.58 23.35
CA ASP A 413 11.35 -11.36 22.49
C ASP A 413 11.42 -12.17 21.20
N LEU A 414 12.62 -12.35 20.65
CA LEU A 414 12.84 -13.22 19.49
C LEU A 414 12.64 -14.70 19.85
N ASP A 415 13.15 -15.15 21.00
CA ASP A 415 12.94 -16.51 21.50
C ASP A 415 11.45 -16.80 21.72
N GLY A 416 10.69 -15.81 22.16
CA GLY A 416 9.24 -15.86 22.32
C GLY A 416 8.50 -16.23 21.01
N ILE A 417 9.06 -15.92 19.83
CA ILE A 417 8.50 -16.37 18.55
C ILE A 417 8.50 -17.90 18.45
N SER A 418 9.64 -18.53 18.82
CA SER A 418 9.74 -19.98 18.86
C SER A 418 8.79 -20.60 19.87
N ASP A 419 8.63 -19.97 21.03
CA ASP A 419 7.78 -20.48 22.10
C ASP A 419 6.29 -20.42 21.73
N ILE A 420 5.82 -19.36 21.06
CA ILE A 420 4.45 -19.32 20.51
C ILE A 420 4.26 -20.47 19.50
N CYS A 421 5.20 -20.69 18.59
CA CYS A 421 5.09 -21.77 17.61
C CYS A 421 5.03 -23.16 18.28
N LYS A 422 5.81 -23.40 19.35
CA LYS A 422 5.75 -24.65 20.13
C LYS A 422 4.40 -24.81 20.83
N LYS A 423 3.86 -23.73 21.43
CA LYS A 423 2.54 -23.74 22.07
C LYS A 423 1.42 -24.03 21.05
N VAL A 424 1.48 -23.45 19.85
CA VAL A 424 0.55 -23.75 18.76
C VAL A 424 0.65 -25.19 18.30
N ALA A 425 1.86 -25.76 18.20
CA ALA A 425 2.05 -27.17 17.87
C ALA A 425 1.47 -28.09 18.96
N TYR A 426 1.64 -27.72 20.22
CA TYR A 426 1.03 -28.44 21.36
C TYR A 426 -0.49 -28.33 21.33
N CYS A 427 -1.05 -27.15 21.14
CA CYS A 427 -2.48 -26.90 21.00
C CYS A 427 -3.11 -27.79 19.90
N TRP A 428 -2.44 -27.91 18.73
CA TRP A 428 -2.89 -28.81 17.68
C TRP A 428 -2.95 -30.26 18.16
N ARG A 429 -1.93 -30.73 18.86
CA ARG A 429 -1.85 -32.13 19.33
C ARG A 429 -3.01 -32.48 20.28
N GLU A 430 -3.42 -31.53 21.13
CA GLU A 430 -4.50 -31.73 22.09
C GLU A 430 -5.89 -31.62 21.46
N ASN A 431 -6.07 -30.80 20.41
CA ASN A 431 -7.38 -30.42 19.89
C ASN A 431 -7.73 -31.02 18.52
N THR A 432 -6.76 -31.61 17.79
CA THR A 432 -7.07 -32.15 16.45
C THR A 432 -7.83 -33.46 16.51
N PRO A 433 -8.92 -33.63 15.73
CA PRO A 433 -9.63 -34.91 15.63
C PRO A 433 -8.82 -35.99 14.86
N ASN A 434 -7.81 -35.59 14.08
CA ASN A 434 -7.01 -36.53 13.27
C ASN A 434 -5.52 -36.20 13.30
N ARG A 435 -4.78 -36.86 14.17
CA ARG A 435 -3.32 -36.70 14.32
C ARG A 435 -2.50 -37.25 13.15
N ALA A 436 -3.04 -38.13 12.32
CA ALA A 436 -2.33 -38.74 11.21
C ALA A 436 -1.89 -37.76 10.12
N ARG A 437 -2.61 -36.63 9.97
CA ARG A 437 -2.29 -35.60 8.98
C ARG A 437 -1.08 -34.72 9.33
N GLY A 438 -0.68 -34.73 10.60
CA GLY A 438 0.36 -33.81 11.10
C GLY A 438 -0.09 -32.34 11.08
N VAL A 439 0.70 -31.45 11.69
CA VAL A 439 0.51 -29.99 11.60
C VAL A 439 1.67 -29.37 10.82
N ARG A 440 1.37 -28.29 10.08
CA ARG A 440 2.36 -27.40 9.49
C ARG A 440 2.15 -26.00 10.05
N ILE A 441 3.16 -25.48 10.73
CA ILE A 441 3.20 -24.12 11.24
C ILE A 441 4.26 -23.37 10.44
N THR A 442 3.87 -22.26 9.82
CA THR A 442 4.81 -21.36 9.13
C THR A 442 4.94 -20.08 9.94
N ALA A 443 6.10 -19.82 10.50
CA ALA A 443 6.44 -18.54 11.10
C ALA A 443 7.15 -17.68 10.05
N SER A 444 6.62 -16.50 9.75
CA SER A 444 7.21 -15.57 8.80
C SER A 444 7.55 -14.28 9.52
N ALA A 445 8.84 -13.92 9.56
CA ALA A 445 9.30 -12.69 10.20
C ALA A 445 9.82 -11.69 9.16
N SER A 446 9.28 -10.47 9.20
CA SER A 446 9.74 -9.34 8.39
C SER A 446 10.64 -8.43 9.22
N CYS A 447 11.57 -7.74 8.56
CA CYS A 447 12.36 -6.69 9.20
C CYS A 447 11.48 -5.45 9.42
N PHE A 448 11.56 -4.86 10.59
CA PHE A 448 10.82 -3.64 10.90
C PHE A 448 11.38 -2.44 10.12
N VAL A 449 10.46 -1.68 9.52
CA VAL A 449 10.76 -0.42 8.84
C VAL A 449 9.97 0.70 9.52
N PRO A 450 10.64 1.66 10.18
CA PRO A 450 9.94 2.81 10.76
C PRO A 450 9.40 3.72 9.66
N LYS A 451 8.08 3.77 9.53
CA LYS A 451 7.39 4.52 8.46
C LYS A 451 7.04 5.95 8.87
N PRO A 452 7.00 6.90 7.91
CA PRO A 452 6.44 8.23 8.09
C PRO A 452 5.04 8.20 8.68
N GLN A 453 4.66 9.26 9.40
CA GLN A 453 3.32 9.43 9.98
C GLN A 453 2.92 8.36 11.01
N THR A 454 3.90 7.68 11.64
CA THR A 454 3.68 6.70 12.71
C THR A 454 4.34 7.13 14.01
N PRO A 455 3.91 6.61 15.18
CA PRO A 455 4.64 6.80 16.44
C PRO A 455 6.12 6.44 16.36
N PHE A 456 6.48 5.43 15.58
CA PHE A 456 7.87 4.98 15.45
C PHE A 456 8.69 5.71 14.37
N GLN A 457 8.18 6.81 13.82
CA GLN A 457 8.93 7.64 12.86
C GLN A 457 10.20 8.28 13.44
N TRP A 458 10.32 8.37 14.78
CA TRP A 458 11.53 8.84 15.47
C TRP A 458 12.56 7.74 15.72
N ASP A 459 12.14 6.46 15.65
CA ASP A 459 13.02 5.34 15.94
C ASP A 459 13.99 5.03 14.80
N ALA A 460 15.16 4.52 15.18
CA ALA A 460 16.11 3.95 14.22
C ALA A 460 15.60 2.61 13.69
N GLN A 461 15.87 2.32 12.43
CA GLN A 461 15.83 0.97 11.90
C GLN A 461 17.11 0.23 12.30
N ASP A 462 17.03 -1.05 12.58
CA ASP A 462 18.22 -1.90 12.74
C ASP A 462 19.12 -1.81 11.51
N THR A 463 20.43 -1.87 11.72
CA THR A 463 21.39 -1.96 10.63
C THR A 463 21.29 -3.31 9.92
N LEU A 464 21.88 -3.42 8.73
CA LEU A 464 21.93 -4.68 7.99
C LEU A 464 22.59 -5.80 8.81
N GLU A 465 23.65 -5.47 9.55
CA GLU A 465 24.36 -6.41 10.43
C GLU A 465 23.45 -6.90 11.54
N GLN A 466 22.75 -6.00 12.23
CA GLN A 466 21.80 -6.33 13.30
C GLN A 466 20.66 -7.23 12.80
N PHE A 467 20.08 -6.92 11.62
CA PHE A 467 19.08 -7.81 11.02
C PHE A 467 19.63 -9.19 10.70
N ARG A 468 20.83 -9.28 10.13
CA ARG A 468 21.49 -10.56 9.82
C ARG A 468 21.77 -11.40 11.08
N GLU A 469 22.22 -10.75 12.16
CA GLU A 469 22.43 -11.40 13.46
C GLU A 469 21.11 -11.96 14.03
N LYS A 470 20.04 -11.17 14.03
CA LYS A 470 18.71 -11.58 14.49
C LYS A 470 18.13 -12.71 13.63
N GLN A 471 18.28 -12.63 12.30
CA GLN A 471 17.89 -13.72 11.38
C GLN A 471 18.68 -15.01 11.66
N ALA A 472 19.98 -14.91 11.92
CA ALA A 472 20.82 -16.07 12.27
C ALA A 472 20.38 -16.69 13.58
N HIS A 473 20.08 -15.88 14.61
CA HIS A 473 19.54 -16.32 15.88
C HIS A 473 18.21 -17.05 15.69
N LEU A 474 17.25 -16.46 14.98
CA LEU A 474 15.96 -17.07 14.71
C LEU A 474 16.08 -18.39 13.92
N LYS A 475 17.00 -18.49 12.97
CA LYS A 475 17.30 -19.78 12.28
C LYS A 475 17.73 -20.90 13.23
N VAL A 476 18.35 -20.54 14.35
CA VAL A 476 18.78 -21.54 15.37
C VAL A 476 17.61 -21.92 16.27
N VAL A 477 16.91 -20.93 16.87
CA VAL A 477 15.87 -21.19 17.86
C VAL A 477 14.57 -21.73 17.27
N MET A 478 14.33 -21.50 15.96
CA MET A 478 13.16 -21.99 15.22
C MET A 478 13.32 -23.42 14.68
N LYS A 479 14.44 -24.11 14.95
CA LYS A 479 14.63 -25.53 14.59
C LYS A 479 13.73 -26.44 15.43
N THR A 480 12.44 -26.40 15.14
CA THR A 480 11.40 -27.18 15.84
C THR A 480 10.62 -28.03 14.85
N LYS A 481 10.29 -29.28 15.23
CA LYS A 481 9.48 -30.16 14.38
C LYS A 481 8.15 -29.52 14.04
N ASN A 482 7.74 -29.62 12.77
CA ASN A 482 6.50 -29.08 12.21
C ASN A 482 6.47 -27.53 12.08
N VAL A 483 7.57 -26.84 12.34
CA VAL A 483 7.70 -25.39 12.16
C VAL A 483 8.61 -25.10 10.98
N THR A 484 8.15 -24.29 10.03
CA THR A 484 8.95 -23.72 8.95
C THR A 484 9.14 -22.24 9.25
N TYR A 485 10.38 -21.77 9.25
CA TYR A 485 10.73 -20.37 9.44
C TYR A 485 11.07 -19.73 8.10
N ASN A 486 10.36 -18.67 7.76
CA ASN A 486 10.61 -17.80 6.61
C ASN A 486 10.96 -16.39 7.11
N TRP A 487 11.77 -15.67 6.36
CA TRP A 487 12.14 -14.29 6.67
C TRP A 487 12.20 -13.44 5.41
N HIS A 488 11.99 -12.15 5.57
CA HIS A 488 12.23 -11.17 4.52
C HIS A 488 13.72 -10.90 4.37
N ASP A 489 14.13 -10.55 3.17
CA ASP A 489 15.49 -10.11 2.89
C ASP A 489 15.81 -8.81 3.65
N ALA A 490 16.97 -8.77 4.31
CA ALA A 490 17.36 -7.65 5.13
C ALA A 490 17.82 -6.45 4.28
N GLU A 491 18.47 -6.69 3.15
CA GLU A 491 18.97 -5.65 2.25
C GLU A 491 17.80 -4.87 1.62
N THR A 492 16.77 -5.60 1.17
CA THR A 492 15.52 -5.02 0.67
C THR A 492 14.85 -4.13 1.73
N SER A 493 14.79 -4.60 2.98
CA SER A 493 14.16 -3.86 4.08
C SER A 493 14.97 -2.62 4.50
N VAL A 494 16.30 -2.69 4.43
CA VAL A 494 17.17 -1.52 4.67
C VAL A 494 16.96 -0.47 3.60
N LEU A 495 16.97 -0.84 2.32
CA LEU A 495 16.70 0.11 1.23
C LEU A 495 15.31 0.73 1.34
N GLU A 496 14.29 -0.07 1.66
CA GLU A 496 12.94 0.42 1.92
C GLU A 496 12.93 1.51 3.00
N GLY A 497 13.63 1.28 4.13
CA GLY A 497 13.73 2.25 5.21
C GLY A 497 14.46 3.54 4.81
N VAL A 498 15.50 3.43 4.00
CA VAL A 498 16.22 4.58 3.46
C VAL A 498 15.32 5.45 2.60
N ILE A 499 14.61 4.85 1.63
CA ILE A 499 13.76 5.58 0.69
C ILE A 499 12.49 6.10 1.38
N ALA A 500 11.83 5.30 2.20
CA ALA A 500 10.60 5.69 2.90
C ALA A 500 10.78 6.93 3.79
N ARG A 501 11.98 7.12 4.33
CA ARG A 501 12.32 8.21 5.26
C ARG A 501 13.18 9.29 4.62
N GLY A 502 13.33 9.25 3.31
CA GLY A 502 14.16 10.15 2.52
C GLY A 502 13.62 11.56 2.39
N ASP A 503 14.49 12.47 2.04
CA ASP A 503 14.17 13.82 1.60
C ASP A 503 14.43 13.99 0.09
N ARG A 504 14.16 15.18 -0.47
CA ARG A 504 14.29 15.40 -1.93
C ARG A 504 15.70 15.25 -2.48
N ARG A 505 16.75 15.30 -1.65
CA ARG A 505 18.13 15.03 -2.10
C ARG A 505 18.31 13.60 -2.60
N GLN A 506 17.46 12.66 -2.12
CA GLN A 506 17.48 11.27 -2.59
C GLN A 506 17.08 11.13 -4.06
N GLY A 507 16.37 12.09 -4.63
CA GLY A 507 16.06 12.10 -6.07
C GLY A 507 17.29 11.87 -6.93
N LYS A 508 18.44 12.47 -6.56
CA LYS A 508 19.72 12.26 -7.30
C LYS A 508 20.20 10.81 -7.22
N ALA A 509 20.09 10.17 -6.05
CA ALA A 509 20.51 8.77 -5.86
C ALA A 509 19.55 7.81 -6.59
N ILE A 510 18.24 8.07 -6.55
CA ILE A 510 17.23 7.30 -7.29
C ILE A 510 17.49 7.39 -8.79
N LEU A 511 17.76 8.59 -9.31
CA LEU A 511 18.09 8.81 -10.72
C LEU A 511 19.35 8.03 -11.12
N LEU A 512 20.41 8.12 -10.32
CA LEU A 512 21.68 7.45 -10.59
C LEU A 512 21.56 5.93 -10.51
N ALA A 513 20.81 5.40 -9.52
CA ALA A 513 20.53 3.97 -9.39
C ALA A 513 19.77 3.45 -10.62
N TRP A 514 18.72 4.14 -11.04
CA TRP A 514 17.98 3.80 -12.26
C TRP A 514 18.89 3.84 -13.51
N GLN A 515 19.72 4.86 -13.69
CA GLN A 515 20.67 4.96 -14.81
C GLN A 515 21.69 3.79 -14.82
N ARG A 516 21.98 3.20 -13.65
CA ARG A 516 22.81 2.00 -13.48
C ARG A 516 22.04 0.70 -13.65
N GLY A 517 20.76 0.79 -13.99
CA GLY A 517 19.91 -0.35 -14.31
C GLY A 517 19.11 -0.91 -13.13
N CYS A 518 19.06 -0.24 -11.97
CA CYS A 518 18.15 -0.60 -10.89
C CYS A 518 16.71 -0.34 -11.32
N LYS A 519 15.93 -1.39 -11.35
CA LYS A 519 14.49 -1.39 -11.66
C LYS A 519 13.87 -2.72 -11.24
N MET A 520 12.57 -2.76 -11.06
CA MET A 520 11.86 -3.91 -10.50
C MET A 520 12.46 -4.35 -9.15
N ASP A 521 12.86 -3.40 -8.33
CA ASP A 521 13.59 -3.63 -7.07
C ASP A 521 12.72 -4.34 -6.01
N GLY A 522 11.41 -4.40 -6.18
CA GLY A 522 10.52 -5.24 -5.37
C GLY A 522 10.57 -6.74 -5.69
N TRP A 523 11.36 -7.15 -6.69
CA TRP A 523 11.50 -8.54 -7.13
C TRP A 523 12.92 -9.02 -6.90
N ASP A 524 13.10 -10.06 -6.09
CA ASP A 524 14.41 -10.57 -5.64
C ASP A 524 15.42 -10.77 -6.79
N GLN A 525 14.94 -11.23 -7.95
CA GLN A 525 15.80 -11.49 -9.11
C GLN A 525 16.28 -10.23 -9.84
N CYS A 526 15.71 -9.07 -9.54
CA CYS A 526 16.07 -7.79 -10.17
C CYS A 526 16.78 -6.85 -9.20
N PHE A 527 16.66 -7.13 -7.90
CA PHE A 527 17.18 -6.29 -6.83
C PHE A 527 18.72 -6.34 -6.77
N ASP A 528 19.34 -5.17 -6.69
CA ASP A 528 20.80 -5.03 -6.60
C ASP A 528 21.16 -3.99 -5.53
N PHE A 529 21.33 -4.47 -4.31
CA PHE A 529 21.61 -3.63 -3.15
C PHE A 529 22.91 -2.84 -3.28
N ASP A 530 23.96 -3.46 -3.83
CA ASP A 530 25.28 -2.81 -3.96
C ASP A 530 25.24 -1.62 -4.90
N LYS A 531 24.50 -1.71 -6.01
CA LYS A 531 24.30 -0.59 -6.93
C LYS A 531 23.57 0.57 -6.26
N TRP A 532 22.53 0.28 -5.47
CA TRP A 532 21.82 1.29 -4.71
C TRP A 532 22.74 1.98 -3.70
N MET A 533 23.45 1.22 -2.88
CA MET A 533 24.38 1.78 -1.89
C MET A 533 25.50 2.60 -2.54
N GLN A 534 26.00 2.18 -3.73
CA GLN A 534 26.98 2.96 -4.48
C GLN A 534 26.36 4.25 -5.03
N ALA A 535 25.10 4.24 -5.49
CA ALA A 535 24.43 5.46 -5.96
C ALA A 535 24.27 6.50 -4.84
N PHE A 536 23.93 6.07 -3.63
CA PHE A 536 23.88 6.96 -2.45
C PHE A 536 25.25 7.56 -2.14
N ARG A 537 26.31 6.75 -2.08
CA ARG A 537 27.69 7.22 -1.82
C ARG A 537 28.15 8.24 -2.86
N ASP A 538 27.92 7.98 -4.14
CA ASP A 538 28.34 8.86 -5.24
C ASP A 538 27.55 10.19 -5.24
N CYS A 539 26.37 10.21 -4.66
CA CYS A 539 25.60 11.43 -4.43
C CYS A 539 25.97 12.15 -3.12
N GLY A 540 26.93 11.62 -2.33
CA GLY A 540 27.31 12.18 -1.04
C GLY A 540 26.24 12.00 0.03
N LEU A 541 25.38 10.99 -0.10
CA LEU A 541 24.31 10.68 0.84
C LEU A 541 24.67 9.44 1.66
N ASP A 542 24.47 9.51 2.98
CA ASP A 542 24.63 8.38 3.87
C ASP A 542 23.27 7.67 4.09
N PRO A 543 23.08 6.41 3.65
CA PRO A 543 21.89 5.66 3.93
C PRO A 543 21.53 5.57 5.41
N ALA A 544 22.53 5.47 6.29
CA ALA A 544 22.33 5.38 7.74
C ALA A 544 21.71 6.65 8.33
N PHE A 545 22.00 7.83 7.75
CA PHE A 545 21.37 9.09 8.12
C PHE A 545 19.84 9.03 8.02
N TYR A 546 19.32 8.35 6.99
CA TYR A 546 17.88 8.23 6.76
C TYR A 546 17.24 7.13 7.59
N ALA A 547 17.83 5.92 7.61
CA ALA A 547 17.22 4.74 8.19
C ALA A 547 17.63 4.45 9.64
N SER A 548 18.94 4.46 9.94
CA SER A 548 19.47 3.81 11.15
C SER A 548 19.82 4.74 12.29
N ARG A 549 19.55 6.05 12.18
CA ARG A 549 19.72 6.97 13.32
C ARG A 549 18.42 7.19 14.07
N GLN A 550 18.53 7.30 15.41
CA GLN A 550 17.47 7.83 16.25
C GLN A 550 17.28 9.32 15.94
N ARG A 551 16.06 9.74 15.68
CA ARG A 551 15.74 11.13 15.35
C ARG A 551 15.29 11.91 16.59
N PRO A 552 15.74 13.15 16.80
CA PRO A 552 15.25 14.02 17.87
C PRO A 552 13.74 14.29 17.74
N MET A 553 13.07 14.51 18.87
CA MET A 553 11.62 14.76 18.89
C MET A 553 11.21 16.09 18.25
N ASP A 554 12.10 17.05 18.18
CA ASP A 554 11.93 18.38 17.60
C ASP A 554 12.42 18.49 16.15
N GLU A 555 12.99 17.41 15.59
CA GLU A 555 13.43 17.38 14.19
C GLU A 555 12.27 17.64 13.23
N VAL A 556 12.53 18.46 12.21
CA VAL A 556 11.62 18.67 11.10
C VAL A 556 11.79 17.54 10.10
N PHE A 557 10.72 16.82 9.83
CA PHE A 557 10.74 15.67 8.91
C PHE A 557 10.37 16.07 7.48
N PRO A 558 10.87 15.31 6.48
CA PRO A 558 10.53 15.54 5.06
C PRO A 558 9.02 15.56 4.79
N TRP A 559 8.22 14.93 5.62
CA TRP A 559 6.76 14.80 5.48
C TRP A 559 5.95 15.69 6.46
N ASP A 560 6.56 16.59 7.23
CA ASP A 560 5.84 17.39 8.24
C ASP A 560 4.85 18.40 7.62
N HIS A 561 5.07 18.78 6.38
CA HIS A 561 4.16 19.63 5.61
C HIS A 561 3.00 18.86 4.95
N ILE A 562 2.93 17.53 5.12
CA ILE A 562 1.86 16.66 4.62
C ILE A 562 0.99 16.19 5.79
N GLY A 563 -0.26 16.66 5.85
CA GLY A 563 -1.20 16.35 6.92
C GLY A 563 -1.95 15.04 6.66
N CYS A 564 -1.65 13.99 7.43
CA CYS A 564 -2.39 12.70 7.36
C CYS A 564 -3.68 12.69 8.20
N GLY A 565 -3.99 13.78 8.92
CA GLY A 565 -5.12 13.87 9.85
C GLY A 565 -4.79 13.42 11.28
N THR A 566 -3.75 12.60 11.48
CA THR A 566 -3.24 12.28 12.83
C THR A 566 -2.26 13.37 13.25
N ARG A 567 -2.45 13.94 14.44
CA ARG A 567 -1.61 15.03 14.95
C ARG A 567 -0.24 14.53 15.43
N LYS A 568 0.82 15.30 15.18
CA LYS A 568 2.21 14.97 15.60
C LYS A 568 2.32 14.78 17.13
N GLU A 569 1.55 15.54 17.91
CA GLU A 569 1.50 15.43 19.38
C GLU A 569 0.89 14.09 19.83
N HIS A 570 -0.08 13.54 19.07
CA HIS A 570 -0.60 12.21 19.35
C HIS A 570 0.47 11.15 19.08
N LEU A 571 1.19 11.26 17.95
CA LEU A 571 2.27 10.32 17.62
C LEU A 571 3.39 10.34 18.66
N LYS A 572 3.78 11.53 19.17
CA LYS A 572 4.76 11.69 20.25
C LYS A 572 4.30 11.01 21.54
N ARG A 573 3.06 11.27 21.96
CA ARG A 573 2.48 10.65 23.16
C ARG A 573 2.43 9.11 23.04
N GLU A 574 2.08 8.58 21.87
CA GLU A 574 2.09 7.15 21.64
C GLU A 574 3.51 6.56 21.61
N TRP A 575 4.48 7.31 21.13
CA TRP A 575 5.88 6.94 21.23
C TRP A 575 6.34 6.86 22.70
N GLU A 576 6.04 7.85 23.53
CA GLU A 576 6.34 7.84 24.97
C GLU A 576 5.72 6.64 25.68
N ARG A 577 4.42 6.38 25.43
CA ARG A 577 3.72 5.22 25.98
C ARG A 577 4.34 3.89 25.57
N SER A 578 4.91 3.81 24.36
CA SER A 578 5.60 2.60 23.90
C SER A 578 6.82 2.24 24.76
N ARG A 579 7.53 3.25 25.29
CA ARG A 579 8.71 3.02 26.15
C ARG A 579 8.36 2.41 27.50
N GLU A 580 7.13 2.62 27.94
CA GLU A 580 6.58 2.07 29.17
C GLU A 580 5.77 0.77 28.93
N ALA A 581 5.73 0.27 27.70
CA ALA A 581 4.84 -0.81 27.26
C ALA A 581 3.35 -0.56 27.65
N ALA A 582 2.97 0.72 27.77
CA ALA A 582 1.62 1.11 28.14
C ALA A 582 0.67 1.03 26.94
N ILE A 583 -0.41 0.27 27.08
CA ILE A 583 -1.40 0.10 26.02
C ILE A 583 -2.34 1.30 25.90
N THR A 584 -2.74 1.59 24.66
CA THR A 584 -3.79 2.57 24.33
C THR A 584 -5.02 1.80 23.81
N PRO A 585 -6.22 2.03 24.37
CA PRO A 585 -7.45 1.42 23.87
C PRO A 585 -7.69 1.78 22.40
N ASP A 586 -8.35 0.91 21.68
CA ASP A 586 -8.77 1.17 20.30
C ASP A 586 -10.01 2.09 20.24
N CYS A 587 -10.31 2.57 19.02
CA CYS A 587 -11.40 3.52 18.80
C CYS A 587 -12.80 2.92 19.03
N MET A 588 -12.94 1.58 19.08
CA MET A 588 -14.19 0.90 19.40
C MET A 588 -14.56 1.07 20.88
N HIS A 589 -13.54 1.17 21.75
CA HIS A 589 -13.72 1.25 23.19
C HIS A 589 -13.58 2.69 23.70
N GLN A 590 -12.57 3.43 23.21
CA GLN A 590 -12.29 4.79 23.69
C GLN A 590 -11.57 5.62 22.64
N CYS A 591 -11.97 6.89 22.48
CA CYS A 591 -11.26 7.83 21.62
C CYS A 591 -9.88 8.17 22.20
N ALA A 592 -8.82 7.84 21.46
CA ALA A 592 -7.44 8.16 21.82
C ALA A 592 -7.03 9.62 21.52
N GLY A 593 -7.92 10.45 20.99
CA GLY A 593 -7.65 11.87 20.72
C GLY A 593 -6.61 12.11 19.63
N CYS A 594 -6.57 11.28 18.59
CA CYS A 594 -5.57 11.36 17.51
C CYS A 594 -5.70 12.61 16.61
N GLY A 595 -6.85 13.28 16.61
CA GLY A 595 -7.11 14.48 15.81
C GLY A 595 -7.82 14.22 14.47
N ALA A 596 -7.85 12.99 13.96
CA ALA A 596 -8.39 12.67 12.64
C ALA A 596 -9.90 12.94 12.49
N SER A 597 -10.64 13.00 13.60
CA SER A 597 -12.07 13.37 13.61
C SER A 597 -12.34 14.78 13.05
N ALA A 598 -11.36 15.68 13.08
CA ALA A 598 -11.48 17.02 12.52
C ALA A 598 -11.76 17.03 11.00
N LEU A 599 -11.42 15.95 10.31
CA LEU A 599 -11.69 15.79 8.87
C LEU A 599 -13.16 15.44 8.57
N LEU A 600 -13.93 15.01 9.58
CA LEU A 600 -15.34 14.65 9.44
C LEU A 600 -16.26 15.82 9.76
N LYS A 601 -17.40 15.91 9.07
CA LYS A 601 -18.48 16.82 9.46
C LYS A 601 -18.96 16.46 10.87
N GLY A 602 -18.96 17.45 11.78
CA GLY A 602 -19.35 17.27 13.17
C GLY A 602 -18.24 16.74 14.11
N GLY A 603 -17.00 16.53 13.60
CA GLY A 603 -15.81 16.26 14.43
C GLY A 603 -15.81 14.97 15.24
N LYS A 604 -16.68 14.00 14.93
CA LYS A 604 -16.78 12.71 15.63
C LYS A 604 -16.58 11.55 14.66
N CYS A 605 -15.65 10.64 15.00
CA CYS A 605 -15.57 9.35 14.35
C CYS A 605 -16.81 8.53 14.70
N ARG A 606 -17.44 7.93 13.71
CA ARG A 606 -18.46 6.88 13.92
C ARG A 606 -17.73 5.54 13.89
N VAL A 607 -17.71 4.87 15.00
CA VAL A 607 -17.11 3.55 15.16
C VAL A 607 -18.25 2.56 15.37
#